data_ec3d7c9ebdfe8b3d7a95f9283083a935
#
_entry.id   ec3d7c9ebdfe8b3d7a95f9283083a935
#
_cell.length_a   1.000
_cell.length_b   1.000
_cell.length_c   1.000
_cell.angle_alpha   90.00
_cell.angle_beta   90.00
_cell.angle_gamma   90.00
#
_symmetry.space_group_name_H-M   'P 1'
#
loop_
_entity.id
_entity.type
_entity.pdbx_description
1 polymer ?
#
loop_
_entity_poly.entity_id
_entity_poly.type
_entity_poly.pdbx_seq_one_letter_code
_entity_poly.pdbx_strand_id
1 'polypeptide(L)'
;MNKRKRLLAILINGMLLSSLCVASAADTTTGAGNGVAYGTGSDAPKIENVAIGNGAKVEYSNGASAATGDIVVGKGANINNYASQGGSVAIGKNAKIENMAGGVEASFALGQTTYSGNWLSSSRIPADPTKVVGSVAIGDNTFARTGSTMIGSHNYKGNLGDISVDTNTTRKYALNAYATTVGANSFSNGAFTTNTGTYNIISSEYNGGRMANPIKNLGATVNGSLNSIESQTANSYYAGVANSVVGTANRTFNSNGSIIMGAGNEITNSVKSIYGAPDDGGNSAKELAGKFRAAVKDANGGGATMAFGGGNKADYTLRTSMIGINNTVTGANGAESADNLVMGVGNTGTNVQHLTAIGSKNTVSDAKNTVIVGDNRNVTGANNAVIIGSSDAATTTTVHDVVAIGHNTEVSKEG
;
A
#
# COMPACT_ATOMS: atom_id res chain seq x y z
N MET A 1 -27.14 73.56 8.29
CA MET A 1 -26.58 72.24 8.69
C MET A 1 -25.35 72.51 9.56
N ASN A 2 -25.35 72.00 10.80
CA ASN A 2 -24.42 72.35 11.83
C ASN A 2 -23.01 71.79 11.51
N LYS A 3 -21.95 72.60 11.68
CA LYS A 3 -20.52 72.22 11.40
C LYS A 3 -20.17 70.83 11.95
N ARG A 4 -20.68 70.45 13.12
CA ARG A 4 -20.49 69.15 13.75
C ARG A 4 -21.12 67.98 12.93
N LYS A 5 -22.26 68.21 12.28
CA LYS A 5 -22.87 67.18 11.42
C LYS A 5 -22.12 66.96 10.10
N ARG A 6 -21.49 68.02 9.57
CA ARG A 6 -20.63 67.92 8.38
C ARG A 6 -19.33 67.16 8.69
N LEU A 7 -18.74 67.44 9.86
CA LEU A 7 -17.50 66.75 10.30
C LEU A 7 -17.74 65.26 10.55
N LEU A 8 -18.89 64.90 11.18
CA LEU A 8 -19.26 63.52 11.43
C LEU A 8 -19.55 62.75 10.12
N ALA A 9 -20.23 63.41 9.15
CA ALA A 9 -20.45 62.81 7.84
C ALA A 9 -19.19 62.57 7.02
N ILE A 10 -18.18 63.47 7.12
CA ILE A 10 -16.89 63.29 6.48
C ILE A 10 -16.07 62.21 7.19
N LEU A 11 -16.15 62.09 8.52
CA LEU A 11 -15.48 61.00 9.28
C LEU A 11 -16.08 59.63 8.97
N ILE A 12 -17.40 59.53 8.90
CA ILE A 12 -18.11 58.27 8.57
C ILE A 12 -17.81 57.84 7.13
N ASN A 13 -17.82 58.79 6.18
CA ASN A 13 -17.48 58.48 4.80
C ASN A 13 -15.98 58.13 4.65
N GLY A 14 -15.08 58.80 5.41
CA GLY A 14 -13.67 58.47 5.44
C GLY A 14 -13.42 57.08 6.05
N MET A 15 -14.10 56.69 7.12
CA MET A 15 -14.03 55.34 7.70
C MET A 15 -14.61 54.28 6.81
N LEU A 16 -15.74 54.56 6.11
CA LEU A 16 -16.31 53.63 5.13
C LEU A 16 -15.38 53.43 3.92
N LEU A 17 -14.76 54.51 3.42
CA LEU A 17 -13.82 54.38 2.31
C LEU A 17 -12.52 53.67 2.77
N SER A 18 -12.03 53.91 4.00
CA SER A 18 -10.84 53.19 4.48
C SER A 18 -11.10 51.71 4.79
N SER A 19 -12.34 51.37 5.22
CA SER A 19 -12.71 49.96 5.39
C SER A 19 -12.95 49.24 4.06
N LEU A 20 -13.35 49.96 3.01
CA LEU A 20 -13.40 49.42 1.65
C LEU A 20 -12.00 49.26 1.01
N CYS A 21 -11.04 50.14 1.38
CA CYS A 21 -9.68 50.05 0.85
C CYS A 21 -8.81 48.98 1.55
N VAL A 22 -9.18 48.54 2.75
CA VAL A 22 -8.41 47.45 3.44
C VAL A 22 -8.81 46.07 2.93
N ALA A 23 -9.97 45.95 2.26
CA ALA A 23 -10.38 44.70 1.62
C ALA A 23 -9.79 44.51 0.21
N SER A 24 -9.01 45.45 -0.32
CA SER A 24 -8.47 45.41 -1.68
C SER A 24 -7.01 44.98 -1.81
N ALA A 25 -6.42 44.51 -0.74
CA ALA A 25 -5.06 43.90 -0.80
C ALA A 25 -5.13 42.36 -0.94
N ALA A 26 -6.32 41.79 -1.04
CA ALA A 26 -6.44 40.42 -1.52
C ALA A 26 -6.26 40.44 -3.04
N ASP A 27 -5.36 39.65 -3.55
CA ASP A 27 -5.18 39.41 -4.97
C ASP A 27 -6.54 39.11 -5.61
N THR A 28 -7.13 40.13 -6.23
CA THR A 28 -8.48 40.07 -6.82
C THR A 28 -8.43 39.52 -8.25
N THR A 29 -7.35 38.88 -8.64
CA THR A 29 -7.24 38.32 -9.98
C THR A 29 -8.26 37.18 -10.14
N THR A 30 -9.26 37.42 -10.94
CA THR A 30 -10.13 36.38 -11.47
C THR A 30 -9.24 35.48 -12.34
N GLY A 31 -9.34 34.16 -12.14
CA GLY A 31 -8.68 33.19 -13.00
C GLY A 31 -9.35 33.04 -14.37
N ALA A 32 -8.89 32.07 -15.12
CA ALA A 32 -9.41 31.74 -16.45
C ALA A 32 -10.53 30.70 -16.38
N GLY A 33 -11.29 30.58 -17.47
CA GLY A 33 -12.32 29.56 -17.65
C GLY A 33 -13.73 30.04 -17.39
N ASN A 34 -14.71 29.17 -17.58
CA ASN A 34 -16.14 29.45 -17.47
C ASN A 34 -16.71 29.13 -16.08
N GLY A 35 -15.95 28.43 -15.23
CA GLY A 35 -16.34 28.08 -13.86
C GLY A 35 -15.90 29.12 -12.84
N VAL A 36 -15.85 28.72 -11.57
CA VAL A 36 -15.36 29.58 -10.49
C VAL A 36 -13.82 29.48 -10.42
N ALA A 37 -13.14 30.52 -10.91
CA ALA A 37 -11.67 30.61 -10.84
C ALA A 37 -11.25 31.85 -10.06
N TYR A 38 -10.47 31.67 -8.98
CA TYR A 38 -9.99 32.76 -8.14
C TYR A 38 -8.53 32.55 -7.71
N GLY A 39 -7.71 33.54 -7.99
CA GLY A 39 -6.25 33.53 -7.73
C GLY A 39 -5.41 33.60 -9.00
N THR A 40 -4.17 34.12 -8.88
CA THR A 40 -3.27 34.25 -10.02
C THR A 40 -3.00 32.91 -10.70
N GLY A 41 -3.30 32.80 -11.99
CA GLY A 41 -3.08 31.59 -12.77
C GLY A 41 -4.01 30.42 -12.42
N SER A 42 -5.12 30.68 -11.70
CA SER A 42 -6.19 29.68 -11.55
C SER A 42 -6.96 29.49 -12.85
N ASP A 43 -7.48 28.27 -13.07
CA ASP A 43 -8.24 27.93 -14.27
C ASP A 43 -9.32 26.89 -13.99
N ALA A 44 -10.58 27.25 -14.30
CA ALA A 44 -11.76 26.42 -14.18
C ALA A 44 -12.53 26.37 -15.53
N PRO A 45 -12.12 25.52 -16.47
CA PRO A 45 -12.57 25.55 -17.87
C PRO A 45 -14.06 25.27 -18.06
N LYS A 46 -14.70 24.53 -17.17
CA LYS A 46 -16.13 24.19 -17.24
C LYS A 46 -16.92 24.96 -16.18
N ILE A 47 -18.20 25.23 -16.46
CA ILE A 47 -19.07 26.03 -15.58
C ILE A 47 -19.26 25.42 -14.19
N GLU A 48 -19.21 24.11 -14.08
CA GLU A 48 -19.32 23.36 -12.82
C GLU A 48 -18.00 23.21 -12.05
N ASN A 49 -16.89 23.62 -12.65
CA ASN A 49 -15.57 23.50 -12.01
C ASN A 49 -15.30 24.66 -11.05
N VAL A 50 -14.53 24.33 -10.01
CA VAL A 50 -14.04 25.31 -9.03
C VAL A 50 -12.52 25.23 -8.96
N ALA A 51 -11.81 26.36 -9.15
CA ALA A 51 -10.37 26.47 -9.02
C ALA A 51 -10.00 27.70 -8.19
N ILE A 52 -9.62 27.50 -6.93
CA ILE A 52 -9.34 28.58 -5.98
C ILE A 52 -7.90 28.45 -5.46
N GLY A 53 -7.08 29.46 -5.69
CA GLY A 53 -5.68 29.53 -5.24
C GLY A 53 -4.71 29.87 -6.36
N ASN A 54 -3.52 30.31 -6.00
CA ASN A 54 -2.47 30.61 -6.97
C ASN A 54 -2.06 29.34 -7.71
N GLY A 55 -2.28 29.32 -9.04
CA GLY A 55 -2.01 28.18 -9.90
C GLY A 55 -2.91 26.97 -9.69
N ALA A 56 -4.06 27.11 -9.02
CA ALA A 56 -5.08 26.06 -8.93
C ALA A 56 -5.71 25.81 -10.30
N LYS A 57 -5.73 24.56 -10.79
CA LYS A 57 -6.18 24.27 -12.15
C LYS A 57 -6.97 22.98 -12.28
N VAL A 58 -8.03 23.03 -13.09
CA VAL A 58 -8.65 21.85 -13.69
C VAL A 58 -8.20 21.77 -15.15
N GLU A 59 -7.59 20.67 -15.52
CA GLU A 59 -7.04 20.45 -16.86
C GLU A 59 -7.69 19.25 -17.53
N TYR A 60 -7.74 19.29 -18.86
CA TYR A 60 -8.26 18.22 -19.71
C TYR A 60 -7.20 17.86 -20.75
N SER A 61 -6.82 16.60 -20.76
CA SER A 61 -5.84 16.05 -21.70
C SER A 61 -6.47 14.96 -22.56
N ASN A 62 -5.88 14.69 -23.72
CA ASN A 62 -6.29 13.63 -24.65
C ASN A 62 -7.78 13.66 -25.04
N GLY A 63 -8.38 14.85 -25.14
CA GLY A 63 -9.79 14.99 -25.54
C GLY A 63 -10.81 14.66 -24.45
N ALA A 64 -10.42 14.51 -23.21
CA ALA A 64 -11.31 14.29 -22.07
C ALA A 64 -12.13 15.55 -21.78
N SER A 65 -13.15 15.82 -22.60
CA SER A 65 -13.98 17.03 -22.49
C SER A 65 -15.26 16.83 -21.66
N ALA A 66 -15.59 15.61 -21.30
CA ALA A 66 -16.86 15.28 -20.63
C ALA A 66 -16.81 15.43 -19.10
N ALA A 67 -15.61 15.51 -18.51
CA ALA A 67 -15.47 15.62 -17.06
C ALA A 67 -15.93 17.01 -16.56
N THR A 68 -16.77 17.04 -15.55
CA THR A 68 -17.35 18.25 -14.95
C THR A 68 -17.43 18.13 -13.42
N GLY A 69 -17.65 19.27 -12.74
CA GLY A 69 -17.86 19.29 -11.30
C GLY A 69 -16.60 19.01 -10.47
N ASP A 70 -15.42 19.29 -11.02
CA ASP A 70 -14.16 19.12 -10.31
C ASP A 70 -13.88 20.33 -9.41
N ILE A 71 -13.34 20.07 -8.22
CA ILE A 71 -13.04 21.08 -7.21
C ILE A 71 -11.56 21.09 -6.90
N VAL A 72 -10.89 22.21 -7.14
CA VAL A 72 -9.46 22.42 -6.87
C VAL A 72 -9.29 23.62 -5.95
N VAL A 73 -8.72 23.41 -4.77
CA VAL A 73 -8.47 24.48 -3.80
C VAL A 73 -7.07 24.38 -3.23
N GLY A 74 -6.26 25.42 -3.43
CA GLY A 74 -4.90 25.48 -2.87
C GLY A 74 -3.84 25.93 -3.87
N LYS A 75 -2.71 26.41 -3.36
CA LYS A 75 -1.58 26.80 -4.21
C LYS A 75 -1.05 25.61 -5.00
N GLY A 76 -1.07 25.69 -6.31
CA GLY A 76 -0.57 24.64 -7.20
C GLY A 76 -1.34 23.33 -7.17
N ALA A 77 -2.54 23.33 -6.57
CA ALA A 77 -3.44 22.18 -6.65
C ALA A 77 -3.90 21.96 -8.09
N ASN A 78 -4.06 20.70 -8.48
CA ASN A 78 -4.34 20.39 -9.87
C ASN A 78 -5.15 19.11 -10.02
N ILE A 79 -6.15 19.14 -10.88
CA ILE A 79 -6.83 17.96 -11.40
C ILE A 79 -6.59 17.91 -12.90
N ASN A 80 -5.98 16.81 -13.39
CA ASN A 80 -5.84 16.56 -14.81
C ASN A 80 -6.69 15.35 -15.21
N ASN A 81 -7.68 15.61 -16.03
CA ASN A 81 -8.59 14.61 -16.57
C ASN A 81 -8.09 14.14 -17.93
N TYR A 82 -7.55 12.94 -18.00
CA TYR A 82 -7.26 12.25 -19.26
C TYR A 82 -8.47 11.45 -19.75
N ALA A 83 -9.26 10.94 -18.81
CA ALA A 83 -10.55 10.33 -19.04
C ALA A 83 -11.28 10.22 -17.70
N SER A 84 -12.37 10.91 -17.48
CA SER A 84 -13.22 10.75 -16.30
C SER A 84 -14.59 11.38 -16.50
N GLN A 85 -15.52 11.11 -15.60
CA GLN A 85 -16.80 11.78 -15.55
C GLN A 85 -16.78 13.08 -14.73
N GLY A 86 -15.65 13.39 -14.07
CA GLY A 86 -15.52 14.51 -13.17
C GLY A 86 -15.86 14.16 -11.72
N GLY A 87 -16.17 15.19 -10.91
CA GLY A 87 -16.47 15.04 -9.48
C GLY A 87 -15.25 14.75 -8.62
N SER A 88 -14.06 15.08 -9.09
CA SER A 88 -12.82 14.95 -8.33
C SER A 88 -12.60 16.14 -7.40
N VAL A 89 -11.91 15.91 -6.27
CA VAL A 89 -11.66 16.93 -5.25
C VAL A 89 -10.18 16.96 -4.89
N ALA A 90 -9.47 18.03 -5.24
CA ALA A 90 -8.07 18.29 -4.87
C ALA A 90 -7.99 19.53 -3.96
N ILE A 91 -7.71 19.31 -2.69
CA ILE A 91 -7.64 20.39 -1.69
C ILE A 91 -6.33 20.36 -0.93
N GLY A 92 -5.57 21.44 -0.98
CA GLY A 92 -4.29 21.59 -0.30
C GLY A 92 -3.19 22.09 -1.23
N LYS A 93 -2.05 22.49 -0.67
CA LYS A 93 -0.91 22.92 -1.46
C LYS A 93 -0.37 21.71 -2.26
N ASN A 94 -0.28 21.88 -3.58
CA ASN A 94 0.18 20.83 -4.50
C ASN A 94 -0.61 19.50 -4.42
N ALA A 95 -1.85 19.51 -3.94
CA ALA A 95 -2.73 18.37 -4.06
C ALA A 95 -3.01 18.08 -5.54
N LYS A 96 -2.81 16.87 -6.00
CA LYS A 96 -2.88 16.53 -7.43
C LYS A 96 -3.70 15.28 -7.69
N ILE A 97 -4.46 15.31 -8.75
CA ILE A 97 -5.24 14.18 -9.25
C ILE A 97 -4.96 14.00 -10.73
N GLU A 98 -4.78 12.76 -11.14
CA GLU A 98 -4.69 12.36 -12.55
C GLU A 98 -5.68 11.21 -12.80
N ASN A 99 -6.83 11.54 -13.36
CA ASN A 99 -7.86 10.55 -13.70
C ASN A 99 -7.65 10.05 -15.12
N MET A 100 -7.40 8.76 -15.27
CA MET A 100 -7.02 8.15 -16.56
C MET A 100 -7.78 6.85 -16.81
N ALA A 101 -8.06 6.58 -18.09
CA ALA A 101 -8.51 5.27 -18.54
C ALA A 101 -7.32 4.38 -18.89
N GLY A 102 -7.56 3.08 -18.94
CA GLY A 102 -6.55 2.11 -19.35
C GLY A 102 -5.92 2.47 -20.72
N GLY A 103 -4.63 2.25 -20.87
CA GLY A 103 -3.87 2.63 -22.05
C GLY A 103 -3.30 4.06 -21.99
N VAL A 104 -4.11 5.04 -21.67
CA VAL A 104 -3.67 6.43 -21.45
C VAL A 104 -2.80 6.52 -20.21
N GLU A 105 -3.22 5.87 -19.14
CA GLU A 105 -2.45 5.76 -17.89
C GLU A 105 -1.06 5.18 -18.13
N ALA A 106 -0.97 4.12 -18.92
CA ALA A 106 0.29 3.49 -19.26
C ALA A 106 1.25 4.45 -19.97
N SER A 107 0.77 5.14 -21.00
CA SER A 107 1.56 6.08 -21.76
C SER A 107 2.07 7.21 -20.89
N PHE A 108 1.23 7.74 -20.04
CA PHE A 108 1.58 8.83 -19.14
C PHE A 108 2.61 8.38 -18.07
N ALA A 109 2.35 7.27 -17.41
CA ALA A 109 3.21 6.78 -16.35
C ALA A 109 4.63 6.42 -16.85
N LEU A 110 4.76 5.97 -18.11
CA LEU A 110 6.06 5.72 -18.71
C LEU A 110 6.73 7.00 -19.26
N GLY A 111 6.05 8.12 -19.27
CA GLY A 111 6.53 9.34 -19.93
C GLY A 111 6.61 9.19 -21.45
N GLN A 112 5.88 8.25 -22.03
CA GLN A 112 5.78 7.99 -23.45
C GLN A 112 4.49 8.57 -24.01
N THR A 113 4.55 9.10 -25.21
CA THR A 113 3.36 9.59 -25.93
C THR A 113 2.60 8.47 -26.64
N THR A 114 3.27 7.33 -26.86
CA THR A 114 2.68 6.14 -27.46
C THR A 114 3.18 4.90 -26.74
N TYR A 115 2.26 4.04 -26.33
CA TYR A 115 2.56 2.76 -25.71
C TYR A 115 1.95 1.62 -26.53
N SER A 116 2.77 0.69 -26.96
CA SER A 116 2.37 -0.43 -27.82
C SER A 116 2.21 -1.76 -27.07
N GLY A 117 2.28 -1.77 -25.75
CA GLY A 117 2.20 -2.99 -24.93
C GLY A 117 0.83 -3.20 -24.31
N ASN A 118 0.34 -4.42 -24.38
CA ASN A 118 -1.01 -4.80 -23.89
C ASN A 118 -1.07 -5.18 -22.40
N TRP A 119 0.00 -5.06 -21.67
CA TRP A 119 0.04 -5.56 -20.29
C TRP A 119 -0.71 -4.67 -19.26
N LEU A 120 -1.10 -3.45 -19.65
CA LEU A 120 -2.04 -2.62 -18.92
C LEU A 120 -3.42 -2.58 -19.56
N SER A 121 -3.66 -3.26 -20.67
CA SER A 121 -4.99 -3.31 -21.30
C SER A 121 -5.95 -4.27 -20.58
N SER A 122 -5.46 -5.19 -19.78
CA SER A 122 -6.23 -5.93 -18.80
C SER A 122 -6.39 -5.15 -17.51
N SER A 123 -6.44 -3.86 -17.59
CA SER A 123 -6.05 -2.92 -16.57
C SER A 123 -7.10 -2.77 -15.49
N ARG A 124 -6.61 -2.60 -14.31
CA ARG A 124 -7.26 -2.14 -13.10
C ARG A 124 -7.98 -0.82 -13.26
N ILE A 125 -7.64 -0.10 -14.31
CA ILE A 125 -8.23 1.17 -14.69
C ILE A 125 -9.16 0.90 -15.87
N PRO A 126 -10.45 1.20 -15.76
CA PRO A 126 -11.39 0.94 -16.85
C PRO A 126 -10.92 1.54 -18.16
N ALA A 127 -10.98 0.77 -19.23
CA ALA A 127 -10.72 1.28 -20.59
C ALA A 127 -11.83 2.23 -21.06
N ASP A 128 -13.04 2.12 -20.49
CA ASP A 128 -14.17 2.97 -20.78
C ASP A 128 -14.11 4.24 -19.91
N PRO A 129 -13.91 5.43 -20.49
CA PRO A 129 -13.82 6.67 -19.72
C PRO A 129 -15.07 6.97 -18.90
N THR A 130 -16.24 6.48 -19.30
CA THR A 130 -17.48 6.71 -18.57
C THR A 130 -17.56 5.96 -17.24
N LYS A 131 -16.68 5.00 -17.03
CA LYS A 131 -16.55 4.22 -15.80
C LYS A 131 -15.45 4.74 -14.87
N VAL A 132 -14.68 5.73 -15.32
CA VAL A 132 -13.65 6.36 -14.50
C VAL A 132 -14.30 7.34 -13.54
N VAL A 133 -14.32 6.99 -12.27
CA VAL A 133 -14.90 7.81 -11.20
C VAL A 133 -13.94 8.90 -10.74
N GLY A 134 -14.47 9.94 -10.12
CA GLY A 134 -13.69 11.00 -9.50
C GLY A 134 -12.80 10.50 -8.37
N SER A 135 -11.73 11.21 -8.12
CA SER A 135 -10.73 10.91 -7.10
C SER A 135 -10.66 12.02 -6.05
N VAL A 136 -10.10 11.69 -4.89
CA VAL A 136 -9.96 12.64 -3.78
C VAL A 136 -8.49 12.77 -3.40
N ALA A 137 -7.95 13.99 -3.38
CA ALA A 137 -6.61 14.30 -2.87
C ALA A 137 -6.70 15.50 -1.92
N ILE A 138 -6.60 15.28 -0.62
CA ILE A 138 -6.74 16.32 0.40
C ILE A 138 -5.49 16.37 1.27
N GLY A 139 -4.84 17.54 1.27
CA GLY A 139 -3.65 17.81 2.07
C GLY A 139 -2.44 18.29 1.26
N ASP A 140 -1.33 18.55 1.94
CA ASP A 140 -0.11 19.06 1.30
C ASP A 140 0.60 17.95 0.51
N ASN A 141 0.87 18.19 -0.77
CA ASN A 141 1.56 17.24 -1.64
C ASN A 141 0.90 15.84 -1.68
N THR A 142 -0.42 15.77 -1.72
CA THR A 142 -1.16 14.53 -1.94
C THR A 142 -1.29 14.21 -3.42
N PHE A 143 -1.35 12.93 -3.77
CA PHE A 143 -1.51 12.50 -5.15
C PHE A 143 -2.44 11.30 -5.27
N ALA A 144 -3.54 11.47 -5.99
CA ALA A 144 -4.49 10.41 -6.28
C ALA A 144 -4.61 10.15 -7.77
N ARG A 145 -4.81 8.90 -8.12
CA ARG A 145 -5.21 8.44 -9.44
C ARG A 145 -6.59 7.80 -9.39
N THR A 146 -7.07 7.39 -10.50
CA THR A 146 -8.41 6.89 -10.83
C THR A 146 -9.14 6.21 -9.67
N GLY A 147 -10.20 6.83 -9.19
CA GLY A 147 -11.04 6.30 -8.12
C GLY A 147 -10.40 6.23 -6.74
N SER A 148 -9.20 6.80 -6.57
CA SER A 148 -8.45 6.71 -5.32
C SER A 148 -8.74 7.87 -4.38
N THR A 149 -8.66 7.60 -3.08
CA THR A 149 -8.79 8.58 -2.00
C THR A 149 -7.48 8.70 -1.24
N MET A 150 -6.86 9.88 -1.28
CA MET A 150 -5.61 10.23 -0.61
C MET A 150 -5.83 11.41 0.32
N ILE A 151 -5.73 11.18 1.63
CA ILE A 151 -5.94 12.22 2.65
C ILE A 151 -4.73 12.27 3.58
N GLY A 152 -4.16 13.46 3.76
CA GLY A 152 -3.00 13.65 4.63
C GLY A 152 -1.92 14.52 4.02
N SER A 153 -0.66 14.11 4.11
CA SER A 153 0.45 14.86 3.52
C SER A 153 1.53 13.96 2.96
N HIS A 154 2.15 14.37 1.85
CA HIS A 154 3.26 13.66 1.20
C HIS A 154 2.95 12.20 0.83
N ASN A 155 1.72 11.93 0.38
CA ASN A 155 1.23 10.57 0.12
C ASN A 155 1.60 10.05 -1.28
N TYR A 156 2.52 10.66 -1.99
CA TYR A 156 2.91 10.24 -3.33
C TYR A 156 4.41 10.00 -3.51
N LYS A 157 5.18 10.01 -2.43
CA LYS A 157 6.62 9.80 -2.56
C LYS A 157 6.93 8.35 -2.87
N GLY A 158 7.54 8.16 -4.03
CA GLY A 158 8.03 6.87 -4.46
C GLY A 158 9.27 6.43 -3.69
N ASN A 159 9.74 5.26 -3.96
CA ASN A 159 10.85 4.59 -3.32
C ASN A 159 10.89 4.69 -1.79
N LEU A 160 10.18 3.75 -1.15
CA LEU A 160 10.33 3.46 0.26
C LEU A 160 10.10 4.65 1.21
N GLY A 161 9.26 5.62 0.79
CA GLY A 161 8.88 6.73 1.67
C GLY A 161 9.99 7.73 1.94
N ASP A 162 10.95 7.87 1.04
CA ASP A 162 11.92 8.96 1.12
C ASP A 162 11.21 10.31 1.03
N ILE A 163 11.08 10.97 2.18
CA ILE A 163 10.46 12.28 2.31
C ILE A 163 11.34 13.42 1.77
N SER A 164 12.62 13.17 1.51
CA SER A 164 13.58 14.16 1.03
C SER A 164 13.44 14.46 -0.46
N VAL A 165 12.84 13.58 -1.21
CA VAL A 165 12.74 13.71 -2.67
C VAL A 165 11.37 14.26 -3.05
N ASP A 166 11.30 15.53 -3.40
CA ASP A 166 10.11 16.12 -4.05
C ASP A 166 10.04 15.60 -5.49
N THR A 167 9.06 14.76 -5.77
CA THR A 167 9.16 13.97 -6.96
C THR A 167 7.95 14.13 -7.88
N ASN A 168 7.98 15.17 -8.67
CA ASN A 168 7.31 15.13 -9.97
C ASN A 168 7.73 13.90 -10.78
N THR A 169 8.88 13.32 -10.52
CA THR A 169 9.41 12.15 -11.21
C THR A 169 8.84 10.85 -10.66
N THR A 170 8.80 10.65 -9.35
CA THR A 170 8.22 9.45 -8.73
C THR A 170 6.70 9.41 -8.83
N ARG A 171 6.04 10.57 -8.87
CA ARG A 171 4.60 10.63 -9.12
C ARG A 171 4.18 9.90 -10.40
N LYS A 172 4.99 9.94 -11.44
CA LYS A 172 4.74 9.25 -12.70
C LYS A 172 4.62 7.73 -12.54
N TYR A 173 5.23 7.19 -11.52
CA TYR A 173 5.32 5.75 -11.30
C TYR A 173 4.37 5.25 -10.22
N ALA A 174 3.69 6.15 -9.53
CA ALA A 174 2.65 5.79 -8.58
C ALA A 174 1.39 5.36 -9.32
N LEU A 175 1.10 4.07 -9.29
CA LEU A 175 -0.12 3.49 -9.84
C LEU A 175 -1.05 3.08 -8.70
N ASN A 176 -1.79 4.04 -8.17
CA ASN A 176 -2.89 3.78 -7.27
C ASN A 176 -4.21 3.87 -8.05
N ALA A 177 -4.99 2.79 -8.05
CA ALA A 177 -6.31 2.77 -8.65
C ALA A 177 -7.29 2.18 -7.63
N TYR A 178 -8.39 2.89 -7.38
CA TYR A 178 -9.36 2.51 -6.34
C TYR A 178 -8.69 2.25 -4.97
N ALA A 179 -7.64 2.99 -4.67
CA ALA A 179 -6.85 2.86 -3.46
C ALA A 179 -7.27 3.90 -2.41
N THR A 180 -7.13 3.56 -1.14
CA THR A 180 -7.35 4.49 -0.04
C THR A 180 -6.07 4.65 0.77
N THR A 181 -5.59 5.89 0.91
CA THR A 181 -4.47 6.24 1.79
C THR A 181 -4.88 7.38 2.72
N VAL A 182 -4.78 7.16 4.02
CA VAL A 182 -5.07 8.16 5.04
C VAL A 182 -3.90 8.27 6.00
N GLY A 183 -3.25 9.44 6.05
CA GLY A 183 -2.11 9.67 6.94
C GLY A 183 -1.01 10.52 6.33
N ALA A 184 0.12 10.62 7.01
CA ALA A 184 1.25 11.41 6.57
C ALA A 184 2.42 10.52 6.12
N ASN A 185 3.11 10.94 5.07
CA ASN A 185 4.25 10.21 4.49
C ASN A 185 3.95 8.73 4.20
N SER A 186 2.68 8.43 3.89
CA SER A 186 2.24 7.09 3.56
C SER A 186 2.05 6.98 2.06
N PHE A 187 2.52 5.90 1.48
CA PHE A 187 2.53 5.69 0.04
C PHE A 187 1.86 4.38 -0.33
N SER A 188 1.01 4.41 -1.35
CA SER A 188 0.35 3.22 -1.87
C SER A 188 0.51 3.10 -3.37
N ASN A 189 1.00 1.95 -3.81
CA ASN A 189 1.13 1.59 -5.21
C ASN A 189 0.51 0.20 -5.44
N GLY A 190 -0.53 0.15 -6.23
CA GLY A 190 -1.33 -1.04 -6.50
C GLY A 190 -2.82 -0.73 -6.50
N ALA A 191 -3.62 -1.61 -7.09
CA ALA A 191 -5.06 -1.45 -7.12
C ALA A 191 -5.71 -2.01 -5.84
N PHE A 192 -6.83 -1.41 -5.42
CA PHE A 192 -7.61 -1.80 -4.24
C PHE A 192 -6.81 -1.88 -2.95
N THR A 193 -5.74 -1.07 -2.83
CA THR A 193 -4.93 -1.02 -1.61
C THR A 193 -5.59 -0.14 -0.54
N THR A 194 -5.37 -0.49 0.72
CA THR A 194 -5.75 0.33 1.86
C THR A 194 -4.54 0.59 2.73
N ASN A 195 -4.25 1.86 3.00
CA ASN A 195 -3.11 2.27 3.81
C ASN A 195 -3.55 3.36 4.80
N THR A 196 -3.52 3.04 6.08
CA THR A 196 -3.92 3.97 7.14
C THR A 196 -2.82 4.11 8.17
N GLY A 197 -2.42 5.36 8.45
CA GLY A 197 -1.39 5.69 9.44
C GLY A 197 -0.24 6.51 8.88
N THR A 198 0.93 6.44 9.50
CA THR A 198 2.05 7.31 9.17
C THR A 198 3.30 6.53 8.79
N TYR A 199 4.01 7.01 7.77
CA TYR A 199 5.22 6.37 7.24
C TYR A 199 5.01 4.91 6.82
N ASN A 200 3.80 4.56 6.39
CA ASN A 200 3.53 3.25 5.83
C ASN A 200 3.76 3.24 4.32
N ILE A 201 4.29 2.15 3.81
CA ILE A 201 4.64 2.01 2.41
C ILE A 201 4.03 0.75 1.82
N ILE A 202 3.26 0.90 0.76
CA ILE A 202 2.89 -0.19 -0.14
C ILE A 202 3.55 0.13 -1.48
N SER A 203 4.66 -0.53 -1.80
CA SER A 203 5.48 -0.18 -2.95
C SER A 203 5.99 -1.41 -3.69
N SER A 204 6.12 -1.28 -4.99
CA SER A 204 7.01 -2.14 -5.76
C SER A 204 8.32 -1.41 -5.98
N GLU A 205 9.44 -2.10 -5.79
CA GLU A 205 10.75 -1.53 -6.07
C GLU A 205 10.82 -1.14 -7.54
N TYR A 206 11.20 0.11 -7.77
CA TYR A 206 11.36 0.65 -9.10
C TYR A 206 12.83 0.61 -9.49
N ASN A 207 13.18 -0.21 -10.44
CA ASN A 207 14.54 -0.33 -10.93
C ASN A 207 14.65 0.18 -12.38
N GLY A 208 15.38 1.28 -12.55
CA GLY A 208 15.97 1.65 -13.83
C GLY A 208 15.01 1.98 -14.99
N GLY A 209 13.93 2.70 -14.77
CA GLY A 209 13.07 3.21 -15.83
C GLY A 209 11.86 2.32 -16.16
N ARG A 210 11.56 1.31 -15.38
CA ARG A 210 10.36 0.48 -15.54
C ARG A 210 9.27 0.88 -14.56
N MET A 211 8.05 0.89 -15.03
CA MET A 211 6.87 1.12 -14.20
C MET A 211 6.77 0.09 -13.08
N ALA A 212 6.33 0.56 -11.92
CA ALA A 212 5.72 -0.30 -10.96
C ALA A 212 4.62 -1.13 -11.64
N ASN A 213 4.71 -2.45 -11.54
CA ASN A 213 3.68 -3.30 -12.12
C ASN A 213 2.41 -3.16 -11.28
N PRO A 214 1.29 -2.70 -11.84
CA PRO A 214 0.05 -2.50 -11.08
C PRO A 214 -0.58 -3.78 -10.55
N ILE A 215 -0.15 -4.97 -11.00
CA ILE A 215 -0.55 -6.27 -10.45
C ILE A 215 0.08 -6.51 -9.09
N LYS A 216 1.20 -5.87 -8.82
CA LYS A 216 1.84 -5.94 -7.51
C LYS A 216 1.00 -5.21 -6.48
N ASN A 217 1.00 -5.74 -5.28
CA ASN A 217 0.30 -5.19 -4.13
C ASN A 217 -1.24 -5.12 -4.28
N LEU A 218 -1.81 -5.84 -5.25
CA LEU A 218 -3.25 -5.86 -5.44
C LEU A 218 -3.98 -6.28 -4.15
N GLY A 219 -4.89 -5.42 -3.66
CA GLY A 219 -5.64 -5.68 -2.44
C GLY A 219 -4.82 -5.69 -1.15
N ALA A 220 -3.59 -5.16 -1.17
CA ALA A 220 -2.76 -5.06 0.03
C ALA A 220 -3.33 -4.06 1.04
N THR A 221 -3.22 -4.39 2.32
CA THR A 221 -3.74 -3.56 3.41
C THR A 221 -2.65 -3.31 4.47
N VAL A 222 -2.49 -2.06 4.86
CA VAL A 222 -1.62 -1.64 5.96
C VAL A 222 -2.38 -0.75 6.93
N ASN A 223 -2.27 -1.03 8.22
CA ASN A 223 -2.81 -0.19 9.28
C ASN A 223 -1.79 -0.07 10.42
N GLY A 224 -1.41 1.17 10.76
CA GLY A 224 -0.42 1.45 11.81
C GLY A 224 0.66 2.42 11.37
N SER A 225 1.91 2.18 11.77
CA SER A 225 3.00 3.11 11.48
C SER A 225 4.29 2.40 11.12
N LEU A 226 5.08 2.99 10.22
CA LEU A 226 6.40 2.47 9.84
C LEU A 226 6.36 1.04 9.24
N ASN A 227 5.21 0.63 8.70
CA ASN A 227 5.10 -0.68 8.08
C ASN A 227 5.40 -0.61 6.58
N SER A 228 5.89 -1.71 6.02
CA SER A 228 6.12 -1.80 4.59
C SER A 228 5.63 -3.10 3.95
N ILE A 229 4.99 -2.97 2.79
CA ILE A 229 4.73 -4.05 1.84
C ILE A 229 5.54 -3.72 0.59
N GLU A 230 6.55 -4.53 0.32
CA GLU A 230 7.52 -4.28 -0.74
C GLU A 230 7.55 -5.45 -1.73
N SER A 231 7.84 -5.15 -2.98
CA SER A 231 7.92 -6.15 -4.05
C SER A 231 9.02 -5.79 -5.04
N GLN A 232 9.92 -6.70 -5.35
CA GLN A 232 10.90 -6.51 -6.41
C GLN A 232 10.26 -6.56 -7.80
N THR A 233 10.75 -5.71 -8.71
CA THR A 233 10.26 -5.66 -10.08
C THR A 233 10.74 -6.83 -10.94
N ALA A 234 11.87 -7.44 -10.61
CA ALA A 234 12.56 -8.33 -11.53
C ALA A 234 11.95 -9.74 -11.65
N ASN A 235 11.43 -10.33 -10.56
CA ASN A 235 11.16 -11.77 -10.55
C ASN A 235 9.76 -12.20 -10.13
N SER A 236 8.85 -11.28 -9.85
CA SER A 236 7.50 -11.64 -9.40
C SER A 236 6.46 -10.66 -9.90
N TYR A 237 5.71 -11.06 -10.90
CA TYR A 237 4.61 -10.26 -11.42
C TYR A 237 3.46 -10.06 -10.43
N TYR A 238 3.38 -10.89 -9.39
CA TYR A 238 2.25 -10.96 -8.46
C TYR A 238 2.71 -10.93 -7.00
N ALA A 239 3.75 -10.19 -6.66
CA ALA A 239 4.18 -10.05 -5.28
C ALA A 239 3.43 -8.90 -4.57
N GLY A 240 3.23 -9.03 -3.27
CA GLY A 240 2.48 -8.08 -2.44
C GLY A 240 0.96 -8.24 -2.47
N VAL A 241 0.45 -9.20 -3.26
CA VAL A 241 -0.98 -9.42 -3.45
C VAL A 241 -1.61 -9.96 -2.17
N ALA A 242 -2.73 -9.36 -1.75
CA ALA A 242 -3.51 -9.76 -0.58
C ALA A 242 -2.75 -9.78 0.74
N ASN A 243 -1.63 -9.08 0.86
CA ASN A 243 -0.92 -8.95 2.14
C ASN A 243 -1.69 -8.04 3.10
N SER A 244 -1.73 -8.40 4.37
CA SER A 244 -2.34 -7.62 5.43
C SER A 244 -1.35 -7.39 6.57
N VAL A 245 -1.06 -6.12 6.87
CA VAL A 245 -0.08 -5.74 7.89
C VAL A 245 -0.74 -4.77 8.87
N VAL A 246 -0.74 -5.13 10.13
CA VAL A 246 -1.29 -4.33 11.24
C VAL A 246 -0.25 -4.17 12.34
N GLY A 247 0.01 -2.92 12.73
CA GLY A 247 0.93 -2.63 13.84
C GLY A 247 2.05 -1.67 13.50
N THR A 248 3.26 -1.94 13.99
CA THR A 248 4.37 -0.99 13.87
C THR A 248 5.65 -1.66 13.39
N ALA A 249 6.33 -1.03 12.42
CA ALA A 249 7.63 -1.45 11.92
C ALA A 249 7.66 -2.91 11.41
N ASN A 250 6.56 -3.36 10.83
CA ASN A 250 6.50 -4.67 10.19
C ASN A 250 6.85 -4.57 8.71
N ARG A 251 7.36 -5.65 8.16
CA ARG A 251 7.77 -5.71 6.76
C ARG A 251 7.31 -6.98 6.06
N THR A 252 6.76 -6.84 4.85
CA THR A 252 6.68 -7.94 3.90
C THR A 252 7.49 -7.59 2.65
N PHE A 253 8.24 -8.55 2.13
CA PHE A 253 9.03 -8.39 0.92
C PHE A 253 8.88 -9.63 0.03
N ASN A 254 8.47 -9.43 -1.22
CA ASN A 254 8.21 -10.54 -2.16
C ASN A 254 7.35 -11.65 -1.54
N SER A 255 6.19 -11.29 -1.00
CA SER A 255 5.27 -12.26 -0.40
C SER A 255 3.84 -12.01 -0.85
N ASN A 256 2.99 -13.04 -0.82
CA ASN A 256 1.57 -12.97 -1.15
C ASN A 256 0.73 -13.64 -0.06
N GLY A 257 -0.47 -13.10 0.18
CA GLY A 257 -1.41 -13.63 1.15
C GLY A 257 -0.85 -13.67 2.58
N SER A 258 0.18 -12.89 2.86
CA SER A 258 0.84 -12.86 4.16
C SER A 258 0.08 -11.97 5.13
N ILE A 259 0.04 -12.38 6.40
CA ILE A 259 -0.63 -11.65 7.46
C ILE A 259 0.39 -11.34 8.56
N ILE A 260 0.55 -10.07 8.90
CA ILE A 260 1.34 -9.64 10.06
C ILE A 260 0.46 -8.86 11.02
N MET A 261 0.54 -9.20 12.30
CA MET A 261 -0.08 -8.42 13.36
C MET A 261 0.87 -8.29 14.54
N GLY A 262 1.33 -7.05 14.82
CA GLY A 262 2.25 -6.79 15.93
C GLY A 262 3.34 -5.80 15.59
N ALA A 263 4.57 -6.03 16.07
CA ALA A 263 5.66 -5.10 15.90
C ALA A 263 6.97 -5.77 15.48
N GLY A 264 7.66 -5.18 14.50
CA GLY A 264 8.99 -5.62 14.08
C GLY A 264 9.03 -7.02 13.44
N ASN A 265 7.91 -7.53 12.94
CA ASN A 265 7.88 -8.80 12.25
C ASN A 265 8.30 -8.63 10.78
N GLU A 266 8.93 -9.65 10.23
CA GLU A 266 9.39 -9.68 8.84
C GLU A 266 8.98 -10.98 8.14
N ILE A 267 8.38 -10.87 6.95
CA ILE A 267 8.09 -12.00 6.06
C ILE A 267 8.69 -11.68 4.70
N THR A 268 9.65 -12.50 4.27
CA THR A 268 10.34 -12.34 2.99
C THR A 268 10.22 -13.57 2.12
N ASN A 269 10.17 -13.37 0.82
CA ASN A 269 10.18 -14.43 -0.20
C ASN A 269 9.12 -15.55 -0.02
N SER A 270 8.03 -15.23 0.68
CA SER A 270 6.88 -16.14 0.87
C SER A 270 5.90 -15.94 -0.26
N VAL A 271 6.25 -16.40 -1.44
CA VAL A 271 5.57 -16.10 -2.69
C VAL A 271 5.10 -17.34 -3.41
N LYS A 272 3.80 -17.41 -3.65
CA LYS A 272 3.18 -18.20 -4.69
C LYS A 272 2.23 -17.29 -5.47
N SER A 273 2.28 -17.34 -6.79
CA SER A 273 1.50 -16.43 -7.63
C SER A 273 -0.01 -16.65 -7.45
N ILE A 274 -0.75 -15.54 -7.33
CA ILE A 274 -2.22 -15.53 -7.27
C ILE A 274 -2.70 -15.04 -8.63
N TYR A 275 -3.04 -15.99 -9.52
CA TYR A 275 -3.49 -15.69 -10.86
C TYR A 275 -4.99 -15.42 -10.91
N GLY A 276 -5.44 -14.61 -11.88
CA GLY A 276 -6.86 -14.37 -12.12
C GLY A 276 -7.52 -13.44 -11.10
N ALA A 277 -6.74 -12.78 -10.24
CA ALA A 277 -7.28 -11.73 -9.40
C ALA A 277 -7.79 -10.57 -10.28
N PRO A 278 -8.94 -9.97 -9.96
CA PRO A 278 -9.50 -8.87 -10.74
C PRO A 278 -8.60 -7.66 -10.61
N ASP A 279 -8.39 -7.00 -11.71
CA ASP A 279 -7.46 -5.89 -11.82
C ASP A 279 -8.08 -4.61 -12.37
N ASP A 280 -9.37 -4.61 -12.59
CA ASP A 280 -10.15 -3.44 -13.01
C ASP A 280 -11.28 -3.11 -12.03
N GLY A 281 -11.80 -1.90 -12.14
CA GLY A 281 -12.89 -1.42 -11.30
C GLY A 281 -14.22 -2.15 -11.46
N GLY A 282 -14.34 -3.02 -12.48
CA GLY A 282 -15.50 -3.88 -12.72
C GLY A 282 -16.87 -3.21 -12.58
N ASN A 283 -17.93 -3.97 -12.81
CA ASN A 283 -19.30 -3.45 -12.70
C ASN A 283 -19.95 -3.74 -11.34
N SER A 284 -19.36 -4.58 -10.51
CA SER A 284 -19.95 -5.03 -9.26
C SER A 284 -18.90 -5.42 -8.22
N ALA A 285 -18.98 -4.82 -7.04
CA ALA A 285 -18.13 -5.16 -5.90
C ALA A 285 -18.27 -6.65 -5.51
N LYS A 286 -19.48 -7.20 -5.63
CA LYS A 286 -19.75 -8.62 -5.36
C LYS A 286 -18.99 -9.52 -6.33
N GLU A 287 -18.99 -9.19 -7.61
CA GLU A 287 -18.29 -9.96 -8.65
C GLU A 287 -16.77 -9.88 -8.44
N LEU A 288 -16.24 -8.68 -8.24
CA LEU A 288 -14.82 -8.45 -7.98
C LEU A 288 -14.33 -9.22 -6.75
N ALA A 289 -15.09 -9.13 -5.64
CA ALA A 289 -14.79 -9.88 -4.43
C ALA A 289 -14.86 -11.39 -4.64
N GLY A 290 -15.80 -11.87 -5.47
CA GLY A 290 -15.92 -13.28 -5.83
C GLY A 290 -14.71 -13.78 -6.61
N LYS A 291 -14.29 -13.05 -7.63
CA LYS A 291 -13.10 -13.37 -8.44
C LYS A 291 -11.83 -13.37 -7.58
N PHE A 292 -11.69 -12.37 -6.71
CA PHE A 292 -10.50 -12.27 -5.87
C PHE A 292 -10.44 -13.41 -4.85
N ARG A 293 -11.55 -13.75 -4.19
CA ARG A 293 -11.60 -14.92 -3.29
C ARG A 293 -11.26 -16.22 -4.00
N ALA A 294 -11.78 -16.43 -5.21
CA ALA A 294 -11.46 -17.61 -6.01
C ALA A 294 -9.95 -17.66 -6.32
N ALA A 295 -9.38 -16.58 -6.81
CA ALA A 295 -7.96 -16.50 -7.13
C ALA A 295 -7.04 -16.80 -5.91
N VAL A 296 -7.37 -16.25 -4.74
CA VAL A 296 -6.63 -16.51 -3.49
C VAL A 296 -6.78 -17.98 -3.07
N LYS A 297 -8.00 -18.54 -3.15
CA LYS A 297 -8.25 -19.95 -2.81
C LYS A 297 -7.50 -20.89 -3.76
N ASP A 298 -7.57 -20.66 -5.06
CA ASP A 298 -6.92 -21.51 -6.08
C ASP A 298 -5.38 -21.48 -5.97
N ALA A 299 -4.84 -20.40 -5.44
CA ALA A 299 -3.41 -20.27 -5.12
C ALA A 299 -3.03 -20.82 -3.73
N ASN A 300 -3.95 -21.48 -3.01
CA ASN A 300 -3.76 -21.87 -1.61
C ASN A 300 -3.29 -20.69 -0.72
N GLY A 301 -3.91 -19.52 -0.88
CA GLY A 301 -3.55 -18.32 -0.15
C GLY A 301 -2.28 -17.61 -0.63
N GLY A 302 -1.66 -18.05 -1.71
CA GLY A 302 -0.35 -17.54 -2.12
C GLY A 302 0.77 -18.08 -1.21
N GLY A 303 1.65 -17.24 -0.70
CA GLY A 303 2.65 -17.61 0.32
C GLY A 303 2.01 -17.98 1.65
N ALA A 304 0.91 -17.31 2.00
CA ALA A 304 0.06 -17.55 3.18
C ALA A 304 0.83 -17.70 4.49
N THR A 305 1.92 -16.97 4.66
CA THR A 305 2.71 -16.95 5.90
C THR A 305 2.12 -15.93 6.87
N MET A 306 2.04 -16.31 8.13
CA MET A 306 1.49 -15.46 9.19
C MET A 306 2.51 -15.22 10.30
N ALA A 307 2.57 -13.98 10.81
CA ALA A 307 3.40 -13.60 11.94
C ALA A 307 2.57 -12.75 12.92
N PHE A 308 2.25 -13.32 14.08
CA PHE A 308 1.54 -12.65 15.15
C PHE A 308 2.46 -12.47 16.36
N GLY A 309 2.66 -11.21 16.80
CA GLY A 309 3.51 -10.88 17.94
C GLY A 309 4.64 -9.93 17.63
N GLY A 310 5.83 -10.21 18.09
CA GLY A 310 6.96 -9.29 17.94
C GLY A 310 8.24 -9.92 17.46
N GLY A 311 8.92 -9.29 16.49
CA GLY A 311 10.24 -9.73 16.02
C GLY A 311 10.28 -11.09 15.34
N ASN A 312 9.15 -11.66 14.92
CA ASN A 312 9.14 -12.91 14.19
C ASN A 312 9.69 -12.72 12.75
N LYS A 313 10.45 -13.71 12.28
CA LYS A 313 11.07 -13.66 10.96
C LYS A 313 10.78 -14.91 10.13
N ALA A 314 10.24 -14.72 8.94
CA ALA A 314 10.06 -15.77 7.95
C ALA A 314 10.80 -15.43 6.65
N ASP A 315 11.50 -16.38 6.08
CA ASP A 315 12.16 -16.24 4.78
C ASP A 315 12.05 -17.53 3.98
N TYR A 316 11.64 -17.43 2.72
CA TYR A 316 11.31 -18.58 1.88
C TYR A 316 10.40 -19.60 2.58
N THR A 317 9.24 -19.12 3.03
CA THR A 317 8.25 -19.94 3.72
C THR A 317 6.92 -19.98 2.94
N LEU A 318 6.20 -21.07 3.08
CA LEU A 318 4.84 -21.22 2.55
C LEU A 318 3.91 -21.77 3.64
N ARG A 319 2.73 -21.19 3.79
CA ARG A 319 1.69 -21.66 4.75
C ARG A 319 2.26 -21.89 6.15
N THR A 320 3.11 -20.99 6.60
CA THR A 320 3.78 -21.06 7.90
C THR A 320 3.13 -20.05 8.85
N SER A 321 2.79 -20.49 10.04
CA SER A 321 2.23 -19.65 11.11
C SER A 321 3.22 -19.51 12.25
N MET A 322 3.57 -18.27 12.59
CA MET A 322 4.40 -17.93 13.74
C MET A 322 3.58 -17.08 14.72
N ILE A 323 3.51 -17.53 15.96
CA ILE A 323 2.78 -16.83 17.02
C ILE A 323 3.69 -16.67 18.24
N GLY A 324 3.93 -15.42 18.64
CA GLY A 324 4.78 -15.12 19.79
C GLY A 324 5.92 -14.17 19.49
N ILE A 325 7.08 -14.39 20.06
CA ILE A 325 8.18 -13.42 20.06
C ILE A 325 9.47 -14.05 19.52
N ASN A 326 10.12 -13.36 18.58
CA ASN A 326 11.43 -13.73 18.05
C ASN A 326 11.50 -15.17 17.50
N ASN A 327 10.42 -15.69 16.94
CA ASN A 327 10.46 -16.95 16.24
C ASN A 327 11.02 -16.74 14.81
N THR A 328 11.78 -17.69 14.32
CA THR A 328 12.40 -17.65 12.99
C THR A 328 12.10 -18.92 12.22
N VAL A 329 11.61 -18.81 11.00
CA VAL A 329 11.46 -19.94 10.08
C VAL A 329 12.08 -19.57 8.73
N THR A 330 13.01 -20.38 8.27
CA THR A 330 13.72 -20.15 7.02
C THR A 330 13.72 -21.39 6.13
N GLY A 331 13.56 -21.16 4.84
CA GLY A 331 13.78 -22.14 3.78
C GLY A 331 14.82 -21.63 2.80
N ALA A 332 14.77 -22.14 1.58
CA ALA A 332 15.57 -21.67 0.46
C ALA A 332 14.72 -21.52 -0.80
N ASN A 333 15.19 -20.78 -1.78
CA ASN A 333 14.53 -20.63 -3.05
C ASN A 333 14.38 -21.98 -3.76
N GLY A 334 13.14 -22.39 -4.02
CA GLY A 334 12.82 -23.71 -4.59
C GLY A 334 12.86 -24.88 -3.60
N ALA A 335 13.13 -24.58 -2.32
CA ALA A 335 13.08 -25.54 -1.19
C ALA A 335 12.52 -24.79 0.05
N GLU A 336 11.32 -24.27 -0.10
CA GLU A 336 10.67 -23.45 0.92
C GLU A 336 10.32 -24.30 2.15
N SER A 337 10.47 -23.72 3.34
CA SER A 337 9.90 -24.28 4.56
C SER A 337 8.39 -24.12 4.55
N ALA A 338 7.64 -25.21 4.64
CA ALA A 338 6.21 -25.21 4.38
C ALA A 338 5.37 -25.94 5.43
N ASP A 339 4.11 -25.46 5.57
CA ASP A 339 3.08 -26.10 6.41
C ASP A 339 3.47 -26.17 7.90
N ASN A 340 4.05 -25.09 8.43
CA ASN A 340 4.59 -25.06 9.77
C ASN A 340 3.72 -24.26 10.75
N LEU A 341 3.68 -24.69 12.00
CA LEU A 341 3.17 -23.95 13.15
C LEU A 341 4.27 -23.78 14.19
N VAL A 342 4.66 -22.57 14.46
CA VAL A 342 5.67 -22.22 15.47
C VAL A 342 5.06 -21.26 16.47
N MET A 343 4.94 -21.67 17.72
CA MET A 343 4.29 -20.89 18.78
C MET A 343 5.19 -20.80 20.02
N GLY A 344 5.41 -19.58 20.52
CA GLY A 344 6.15 -19.30 21.73
C GLY A 344 7.27 -18.30 21.54
N VAL A 345 8.43 -18.52 22.14
CA VAL A 345 9.50 -17.53 22.19
C VAL A 345 10.82 -18.10 21.71
N GLY A 346 11.41 -17.46 20.71
CA GLY A 346 12.78 -17.78 20.24
C GLY A 346 12.92 -19.17 19.61
N ASN A 347 11.87 -19.71 19.02
CA ASN A 347 11.96 -20.96 18.27
C ASN A 347 12.56 -20.71 16.89
N THR A 348 13.35 -21.67 16.39
CA THR A 348 13.98 -21.62 15.08
C THR A 348 13.64 -22.86 14.26
N GLY A 349 13.18 -22.68 13.03
CA GLY A 349 12.99 -23.72 12.03
C GLY A 349 13.81 -23.43 10.77
N THR A 350 14.64 -24.35 10.31
CA THR A 350 15.40 -24.20 9.06
C THR A 350 15.19 -25.41 8.17
N ASN A 351 14.79 -25.20 6.93
CA ASN A 351 14.48 -26.28 5.97
C ASN A 351 13.48 -27.31 6.54
N VAL A 352 12.38 -26.82 7.11
CA VAL A 352 11.39 -27.65 7.80
C VAL A 352 10.08 -27.74 7.03
N GLN A 353 9.43 -28.90 7.10
CA GLN A 353 8.11 -29.12 6.53
C GLN A 353 7.21 -29.85 7.53
N HIS A 354 5.96 -29.41 7.64
CA HIS A 354 5.01 -29.96 8.62
C HIS A 354 5.54 -29.95 10.06
N LEU A 355 6.22 -28.86 10.43
CA LEU A 355 6.70 -28.66 11.81
C LEU A 355 5.56 -28.10 12.67
N THR A 356 5.36 -28.70 13.84
CA THR A 356 4.60 -28.08 14.94
C THR A 356 5.57 -27.93 16.12
N ALA A 357 5.94 -26.69 16.45
CA ALA A 357 6.78 -26.36 17.60
C ALA A 357 6.02 -25.42 18.54
N ILE A 358 5.71 -25.89 19.73
CA ILE A 358 5.02 -25.12 20.78
C ILE A 358 5.91 -25.09 22.02
N GLY A 359 6.29 -23.89 22.45
CA GLY A 359 7.20 -23.67 23.56
C GLY A 359 8.28 -22.66 23.24
N SER A 360 9.43 -22.75 23.88
CA SER A 360 10.47 -21.75 23.75
C SER A 360 11.84 -22.35 23.47
N LYS A 361 12.65 -21.61 22.68
CA LYS A 361 14.04 -21.97 22.39
C LYS A 361 14.20 -23.35 21.74
N ASN A 362 13.21 -23.80 20.99
CA ASN A 362 13.33 -25.01 20.19
C ASN A 362 14.04 -24.70 18.88
N THR A 363 14.93 -25.58 18.46
CA THR A 363 15.64 -25.47 17.18
C THR A 363 15.39 -26.72 16.35
N VAL A 364 14.89 -26.54 15.13
CA VAL A 364 14.61 -27.65 14.22
C VAL A 364 15.27 -27.37 12.88
N SER A 365 16.08 -28.30 12.40
CA SER A 365 16.73 -28.16 11.09
C SER A 365 16.63 -29.43 10.26
N ASP A 366 16.45 -29.29 8.97
CA ASP A 366 16.43 -30.35 7.97
C ASP A 366 15.50 -31.52 8.35
N ALA A 367 14.29 -31.19 8.85
CA ALA A 367 13.35 -32.15 9.41
C ALA A 367 11.93 -32.00 8.85
N LYS A 368 11.22 -33.11 8.77
CA LYS A 368 9.83 -33.18 8.29
C LYS A 368 8.95 -33.92 9.30
N ASN A 369 7.66 -33.53 9.32
CA ASN A 369 6.65 -34.18 10.17
C ASN A 369 7.06 -34.19 11.65
N THR A 370 7.55 -33.10 12.17
CA THR A 370 8.08 -33.01 13.54
C THR A 370 7.09 -32.28 14.43
N VAL A 371 6.81 -32.85 15.60
CA VAL A 371 5.98 -32.24 16.65
C VAL A 371 6.83 -32.06 17.89
N ILE A 372 6.93 -30.83 18.37
CA ILE A 372 7.58 -30.47 19.65
C ILE A 372 6.56 -29.72 20.50
N VAL A 373 6.36 -30.18 21.73
CA VAL A 373 5.63 -29.46 22.76
C VAL A 373 6.51 -29.41 24.01
N GLY A 374 7.16 -28.27 24.23
CA GLY A 374 8.12 -28.08 25.33
C GLY A 374 9.20 -27.08 24.95
N ASP A 375 10.23 -26.98 25.78
CA ASP A 375 11.29 -25.97 25.65
C ASP A 375 12.67 -26.64 25.49
N ASN A 376 13.60 -25.88 24.89
CA ASN A 376 15.02 -26.27 24.72
C ASN A 376 15.22 -27.58 23.97
N ARG A 377 14.43 -27.84 22.93
CA ARG A 377 14.54 -29.05 22.11
C ARG A 377 15.23 -28.74 20.79
N ASN A 378 16.31 -29.51 20.49
CA ASN A 378 16.97 -29.49 19.20
C ASN A 378 16.61 -30.75 18.41
N VAL A 379 16.21 -30.57 17.15
CA VAL A 379 15.95 -31.68 16.21
C VAL A 379 16.72 -31.40 14.94
N THR A 380 17.60 -32.28 14.54
CA THR A 380 18.43 -32.08 13.35
C THR A 380 18.40 -33.32 12.47
N GLY A 381 17.98 -33.15 11.22
CA GLY A 381 17.91 -34.27 10.25
C GLY A 381 16.87 -35.33 10.57
N ALA A 382 16.15 -35.25 11.68
CA ALA A 382 15.21 -36.26 12.12
C ALA A 382 13.80 -36.01 11.53
N ASN A 383 13.24 -36.99 10.88
CA ASN A 383 11.89 -36.98 10.36
C ASN A 383 10.93 -37.79 11.25
N ASN A 384 9.64 -37.43 11.22
CA ASN A 384 8.58 -38.13 11.95
C ASN A 384 8.83 -38.17 13.47
N ALA A 385 9.36 -37.11 14.04
CA ALA A 385 9.67 -37.03 15.46
C ALA A 385 8.52 -36.43 16.27
N VAL A 386 8.16 -37.04 17.40
CA VAL A 386 7.21 -36.50 18.36
C VAL A 386 7.94 -36.34 19.71
N ILE A 387 8.13 -35.10 20.15
CA ILE A 387 8.85 -34.78 21.39
C ILE A 387 7.94 -33.97 22.29
N ILE A 388 7.60 -34.50 23.45
CA ILE A 388 6.73 -33.87 24.43
C ILE A 388 7.43 -33.73 25.77
N GLY A 389 7.64 -32.53 26.23
CA GLY A 389 8.32 -32.18 27.49
C GLY A 389 9.49 -31.24 27.29
N SER A 390 9.74 -30.41 28.29
CA SER A 390 10.83 -29.43 28.31
C SER A 390 12.14 -30.03 28.77
N SER A 391 13.22 -29.33 28.47
CA SER A 391 14.58 -29.67 28.96
C SER A 391 15.20 -28.47 29.65
N ASP A 392 15.99 -28.70 30.68
CA ASP A 392 16.75 -27.66 31.40
C ASP A 392 17.85 -27.06 30.52
N ALA A 393 18.49 -27.91 29.74
CA ALA A 393 19.46 -27.57 28.71
C ALA A 393 18.99 -28.08 27.34
N ALA A 394 19.54 -27.57 26.29
CA ALA A 394 19.22 -28.05 24.94
C ALA A 394 19.57 -29.53 24.77
N THR A 395 18.57 -30.35 24.44
CA THR A 395 18.74 -31.76 24.07
C THR A 395 18.62 -31.96 22.57
N THR A 396 19.38 -32.89 21.99
CA THR A 396 19.41 -33.08 20.54
C THR A 396 18.84 -34.45 20.16
N THR A 397 17.90 -34.44 19.21
CA THR A 397 17.34 -35.61 18.56
C THR A 397 17.77 -35.64 17.09
N THR A 398 18.43 -36.71 16.65
CA THR A 398 18.88 -36.90 15.27
C THR A 398 18.30 -38.14 14.61
N VAL A 399 17.46 -38.87 15.32
CA VAL A 399 16.88 -40.16 14.91
C VAL A 399 15.50 -39.97 14.29
N HIS A 400 15.22 -40.72 13.22
CA HIS A 400 13.91 -40.76 12.57
C HIS A 400 12.90 -41.62 13.37
N ASP A 401 11.62 -41.40 13.10
CA ASP A 401 10.49 -42.21 13.58
C ASP A 401 10.46 -42.37 15.11
N VAL A 402 10.73 -41.28 15.84
CA VAL A 402 10.92 -41.27 17.29
C VAL A 402 9.74 -40.69 18.04
N VAL A 403 9.42 -41.27 19.20
CA VAL A 403 8.55 -40.68 20.20
C VAL A 403 9.33 -40.53 21.52
N ALA A 404 9.54 -39.29 21.94
CA ALA A 404 10.20 -38.96 23.21
C ALA A 404 9.22 -38.19 24.10
N ILE A 405 8.88 -38.71 25.25
CA ILE A 405 7.98 -38.07 26.21
C ILE A 405 8.66 -37.99 27.59
N GLY A 406 8.75 -36.80 28.14
CA GLY A 406 9.27 -36.54 29.46
C GLY A 406 10.26 -35.40 29.55
N HIS A 407 10.59 -35.01 30.78
CA HIS A 407 11.55 -33.97 31.06
C HIS A 407 12.99 -34.47 30.82
N ASN A 408 13.84 -33.67 30.19
CA ASN A 408 15.22 -33.97 29.87
C ASN A 408 15.41 -35.26 29.04
N THR A 409 14.41 -35.76 28.33
CA THR A 409 14.56 -36.92 27.47
C THR A 409 15.39 -36.57 26.23
N GLU A 410 16.33 -37.45 25.90
CA GLU A 410 17.16 -37.35 24.69
C GLU A 410 17.11 -38.69 23.94
N VAL A 411 17.04 -38.61 22.61
CA VAL A 411 17.08 -39.80 21.75
C VAL A 411 18.18 -39.60 20.71
N SER A 412 19.24 -40.40 20.83
CA SER A 412 20.45 -40.30 20.00
C SER A 412 20.76 -41.55 19.18
N LYS A 413 19.98 -42.63 19.37
CA LYS A 413 20.15 -43.91 18.66
C LYS A 413 18.78 -44.47 18.26
N GLU A 414 18.75 -45.14 17.11
CA GLU A 414 17.64 -45.99 16.71
C GLU A 414 17.57 -47.21 17.67
N GLY A 415 16.34 -47.50 18.11
CA GLY A 415 16.10 -48.65 19.00
C GLY A 415 15.87 -49.93 18.26
#